data_9e10fcbd845757dbbb61d891bd70d553
#
_entry.id   9e10fcbd845757dbbb61d891bd70d553
#
_cell.length_a   1.000
_cell.length_b   1.000
_cell.length_c   1.000
_cell.angle_alpha   90.00
_cell.angle_beta   90.00
_cell.angle_gamma   90.00
#
_symmetry.space_group_name_H-M   'P 1'
#
loop_
_entity.id
_entity.type
_entity.pdbx_description
1 polymer ?
#
loop_
_entity_poly.entity_id
_entity_poly.type
_entity_poly.pdbx_seq_one_letter_code
_entity_poly.pdbx_strand_id
1 'polypeptide(L)'
;MAISDLLAQVRDCRECDQHLPLGPRPVLRASAKARVVMIGQAPGTKVHNSGIPWDDASGDRLRDWLGMDRDTFYSTERLAIVPMAFCYPGRASSGGDNPPRPECAPLW
;
A
#
# COMPACT_ATOMS: atom_id res chain seq x y z
N MET A 1 -2.61 -1.69 -22.12
CA MET A 1 -3.05 -2.50 -20.96
C MET A 1 -3.94 -1.64 -20.07
N ALA A 2 -5.10 -2.16 -19.70
CA ALA A 2 -5.98 -1.44 -18.77
C ALA A 2 -5.37 -1.48 -17.36
N ILE A 3 -5.64 -0.43 -16.56
CA ILE A 3 -5.13 -0.37 -15.20
C ILE A 3 -5.61 -1.54 -14.34
N SER A 4 -6.83 -2.04 -14.57
CA SER A 4 -7.35 -3.20 -13.84
C SER A 4 -6.50 -4.46 -14.07
N ASP A 5 -5.98 -4.64 -15.26
CA ASP A 5 -5.08 -5.77 -15.58
C ASP A 5 -3.76 -5.63 -14.85
N LEU A 6 -3.20 -4.41 -14.81
CA LEU A 6 -1.98 -4.14 -14.08
C LEU A 6 -2.16 -4.38 -12.58
N LEU A 7 -3.27 -3.92 -12.00
CA LEU A 7 -3.54 -4.13 -10.59
C LEU A 7 -3.67 -5.61 -10.25
N ALA A 8 -4.28 -6.41 -11.13
CA ALA A 8 -4.38 -7.84 -10.93
C ALA A 8 -2.99 -8.49 -10.91
N GLN A 9 -2.11 -8.09 -11.83
CA GLN A 9 -0.73 -8.60 -11.87
C GLN A 9 0.04 -8.23 -10.61
N VAL A 10 -0.10 -6.98 -10.14
CA VAL A 10 0.56 -6.54 -8.91
C VAL A 10 0.07 -7.36 -7.72
N ARG A 11 -1.24 -7.59 -7.62
CA ARG A 11 -1.81 -8.36 -6.50
C ARG A 11 -1.35 -9.81 -6.46
N ASP A 12 -0.97 -10.37 -7.60
CA ASP A 12 -0.44 -11.72 -7.69
C ASP A 12 1.09 -11.79 -7.54
N CYS A 13 1.75 -10.65 -7.31
CA CYS A 13 3.21 -10.57 -7.22
C CYS A 13 3.73 -11.33 -6.00
N ARG A 14 4.76 -12.16 -6.19
CA ARG A 14 5.43 -12.93 -5.14
C ARG A 14 6.95 -12.80 -5.20
N GLU A 15 7.45 -11.78 -5.87
CA GLU A 15 8.89 -11.62 -6.13
C GLU A 15 9.74 -11.54 -4.85
N CYS A 16 9.18 -10.94 -3.78
CA CYS A 16 9.89 -10.75 -2.53
C CYS A 16 9.53 -11.81 -1.46
N ASP A 17 8.84 -12.88 -1.82
CA ASP A 17 8.30 -13.88 -0.89
C ASP A 17 9.34 -14.33 0.16
N GLN A 18 10.59 -14.59 -0.27
CA GLN A 18 11.66 -15.05 0.61
C GLN A 18 12.09 -14.00 1.65
N HIS A 19 11.77 -12.74 1.43
CA HIS A 19 12.19 -11.63 2.27
C HIS A 19 11.05 -11.06 3.11
N LEU A 20 9.85 -11.62 3.01
CA LEU A 20 8.65 -11.11 3.68
C LEU A 20 8.25 -12.05 4.81
N PRO A 21 8.43 -11.63 6.09
CA PRO A 21 8.17 -12.54 7.22
C PRO A 21 6.73 -13.02 7.30
N LEU A 22 5.76 -12.22 6.85
CA LEU A 22 4.34 -12.61 6.83
C LEU A 22 3.86 -13.01 5.43
N GLY A 23 4.78 -13.17 4.48
CA GLY A 23 4.45 -13.50 3.11
C GLY A 23 3.99 -12.31 2.29
N PRO A 24 3.83 -12.47 0.96
CA PRO A 24 3.39 -11.39 0.09
C PRO A 24 1.90 -11.10 0.26
N ARG A 25 1.58 -9.83 0.40
CA ARG A 25 0.22 -9.31 0.34
C ARG A 25 0.27 -7.88 -0.18
N PRO A 26 0.27 -7.70 -1.52
CA PRO A 26 0.31 -6.36 -2.09
C PRO A 26 -0.91 -5.55 -1.68
N VAL A 27 -0.67 -4.33 -1.21
CA VAL A 27 -1.72 -3.41 -0.74
C VAL A 27 -1.60 -2.11 -1.51
N LEU A 28 -2.59 -1.83 -2.33
CA LEU A 28 -2.71 -0.59 -3.09
C LEU A 28 -4.16 -0.42 -3.53
N ARG A 29 -4.51 0.80 -3.88
CA ARG A 29 -5.81 1.13 -4.45
C ARG A 29 -5.62 2.13 -5.57
N ALA A 30 -6.20 1.88 -6.72
CA ALA A 30 -6.11 2.80 -7.84
C ALA A 30 -7.25 2.57 -8.83
N SER A 31 -7.54 3.60 -9.61
CA SER A 31 -8.40 3.49 -10.79
C SER A 31 -7.95 4.53 -11.81
N ALA A 32 -8.37 4.36 -13.06
CA ALA A 32 -8.08 5.33 -14.10
C ALA A 32 -8.72 6.70 -13.85
N LYS A 33 -9.70 6.78 -12.96
CA LYS A 33 -10.42 8.02 -12.65
C LYS A 33 -9.79 8.82 -11.50
N ALA A 34 -8.84 8.25 -10.76
CA ALA A 34 -8.23 8.93 -9.63
C ALA A 34 -7.54 10.21 -10.07
N ARG A 35 -7.79 11.29 -9.36
CA ARG A 35 -7.22 12.60 -9.65
C ARG A 35 -6.05 12.97 -8.75
N VAL A 36 -5.88 12.25 -7.65
CA VAL A 36 -4.80 12.44 -6.69
C VAL A 36 -4.16 11.09 -6.46
N VAL A 37 -2.83 11.04 -6.42
CA VAL A 37 -2.08 9.84 -6.08
C VAL A 37 -1.34 10.10 -4.79
N MET A 38 -1.61 9.26 -3.79
CA MET A 38 -0.91 9.31 -2.52
C MET A 38 0.19 8.25 -2.53
N ILE A 39 1.43 8.69 -2.38
CA ILE A 39 2.59 7.81 -2.40
C ILE A 39 3.13 7.71 -0.99
N GLY A 40 3.09 6.50 -0.42
CA GLY A 40 3.67 6.18 0.87
C GLY A 40 4.90 5.30 0.73
N GLN A 41 5.37 4.75 1.83
CA GLN A 41 6.54 3.88 1.81
C GLN A 41 6.16 2.42 1.60
N ALA A 42 5.57 1.80 2.60
CA ALA A 42 5.14 0.40 2.55
C ALA A 42 4.06 0.15 3.61
N PRO A 43 3.26 -0.92 3.44
CA PRO A 43 2.28 -1.31 4.45
C PRO A 43 2.93 -1.66 5.78
N GLY A 44 2.26 -1.35 6.89
CA GLY A 44 2.62 -1.83 8.22
C GLY A 44 1.89 -3.13 8.57
N THR A 45 2.08 -3.60 9.81
CA THR A 45 1.49 -4.87 10.26
C THR A 45 -0.04 -4.86 10.22
N LYS A 46 -0.65 -3.78 10.72
CA LYS A 46 -2.12 -3.68 10.73
C LYS A 46 -2.69 -3.65 9.32
N VAL A 47 -2.05 -2.93 8.43
CA VAL A 47 -2.45 -2.84 7.02
C VAL A 47 -2.27 -4.20 6.34
N HIS A 48 -1.18 -4.90 6.61
CA HIS A 48 -1.00 -6.25 6.10
C HIS A 48 -2.14 -7.18 6.54
N ASN A 49 -2.53 -7.11 7.80
CA ASN A 49 -3.57 -7.97 8.34
C ASN A 49 -4.96 -7.67 7.75
N SER A 50 -5.30 -6.40 7.57
CA SER A 50 -6.61 -6.01 7.02
C SER A 50 -6.64 -6.00 5.50
N GLY A 51 -5.52 -5.78 4.84
CA GLY A 51 -5.45 -5.57 3.40
C GLY A 51 -5.95 -4.20 2.95
N ILE A 52 -6.22 -3.30 3.90
CA ILE A 52 -6.76 -1.96 3.62
C ILE A 52 -5.65 -0.94 3.92
N PRO A 53 -5.20 -0.17 2.91
CA PRO A 53 -4.12 0.80 3.11
C PRO A 53 -4.54 1.88 4.09
N TRP A 54 -3.59 2.28 4.96
CA TRP A 54 -3.81 3.32 5.98
C TRP A 54 -4.92 2.96 6.98
N ASP A 55 -5.18 1.68 7.20
CA ASP A 55 -6.16 1.21 8.19
C ASP A 55 -5.48 1.04 9.55
N ASP A 56 -4.98 2.14 10.09
CA ASP A 56 -4.23 2.21 11.34
C ASP A 56 -4.33 3.62 11.94
N ALA A 57 -3.67 3.84 13.08
CA ALA A 57 -3.67 5.14 13.76
C ALA A 57 -3.05 6.25 12.89
N SER A 58 -2.01 5.93 12.12
CA SER A 58 -1.42 6.89 11.17
C SER A 58 -2.43 7.30 10.11
N GLY A 59 -3.20 6.36 9.62
CA GLY A 59 -4.26 6.64 8.64
C GLY A 59 -5.36 7.52 9.20
N ASP A 60 -5.77 7.30 10.46
CA ASP A 60 -6.76 8.14 11.12
C ASP A 60 -6.26 9.59 11.19
N ARG A 61 -5.00 9.78 11.57
CA ARG A 61 -4.37 11.10 11.63
C ARG A 61 -4.28 11.76 10.25
N LEU A 62 -3.88 10.99 9.24
CA LEU A 62 -3.77 11.50 7.88
C LEU A 62 -5.13 11.96 7.35
N ARG A 63 -6.17 11.19 7.54
CA ARG A 63 -7.53 11.57 7.12
C ARG A 63 -8.00 12.84 7.82
N ASP A 64 -7.70 12.96 9.11
CA ASP A 64 -8.01 14.17 9.87
C ASP A 64 -7.29 15.39 9.30
N TRP A 65 -6.00 15.27 9.01
CA TRP A 65 -5.22 16.37 8.39
C TRP A 65 -5.75 16.76 7.01
N LEU A 66 -6.21 15.79 6.23
CA LEU A 66 -6.75 16.04 4.89
C LEU A 66 -8.21 16.52 4.91
N GLY A 67 -8.87 16.45 6.07
CA GLY A 67 -10.28 16.75 6.17
C GLY A 67 -11.18 15.76 5.41
N MET A 68 -10.73 14.51 5.29
CA MET A 68 -11.46 13.46 4.56
C MET A 68 -12.04 12.43 5.51
N ASP A 69 -13.29 12.03 5.28
CA ASP A 69 -13.85 10.84 5.93
C ASP A 69 -13.33 9.57 5.22
N ARG A 70 -13.66 8.41 5.79
CA ARG A 70 -13.20 7.13 5.22
C ARG A 70 -13.76 6.89 3.82
N ASP A 71 -15.00 7.21 3.58
CA ASP A 71 -15.64 6.99 2.28
C ASP A 71 -14.94 7.78 1.17
N THR A 72 -14.62 9.04 1.43
CA THR A 72 -13.90 9.89 0.49
C THR A 72 -12.47 9.38 0.28
N PHE A 73 -11.78 9.06 1.38
CA PHE A 73 -10.39 8.60 1.34
C PHE A 73 -10.24 7.31 0.52
N TYR A 74 -11.19 6.40 0.64
CA TYR A 74 -11.14 5.10 -0.05
C TYR A 74 -11.89 5.09 -1.38
N SER A 75 -12.36 6.24 -1.86
CA SER A 75 -12.97 6.35 -3.19
C SER A 75 -11.87 6.37 -4.26
N THR A 76 -11.73 5.25 -4.99
CA THR A 76 -10.70 5.14 -6.03
C THR A 76 -10.96 6.04 -7.23
N GLU A 77 -12.16 6.61 -7.35
CA GLU A 77 -12.45 7.62 -8.36
C GLU A 77 -11.81 8.96 -8.03
N ARG A 78 -11.42 9.19 -6.78
CA ARG A 78 -10.83 10.44 -6.31
C ARG A 78 -9.36 10.29 -5.97
N LEU A 79 -8.99 9.22 -5.27
CA LEU A 79 -7.67 9.05 -4.68
C LEU A 79 -7.13 7.65 -4.98
N ALA A 80 -5.92 7.60 -5.51
CA ALA A 80 -5.15 6.37 -5.60
C ALA A 80 -4.15 6.34 -4.44
N ILE A 81 -3.94 5.16 -3.87
CA ILE A 81 -3.00 4.93 -2.78
C ILE A 81 -1.98 3.91 -3.28
N VAL A 82 -0.77 4.38 -3.55
CA VAL A 82 0.28 3.60 -4.20
C VAL A 82 1.56 3.76 -3.38
N PRO A 83 1.89 2.80 -2.50
CA PRO A 83 3.17 2.88 -1.78
C PRO A 83 4.36 2.56 -2.70
N MET A 84 5.56 2.93 -2.27
CA MET A 84 6.79 2.63 -2.99
C MET A 84 7.04 1.12 -3.08
N ALA A 85 6.62 0.37 -2.06
CA ALA A 85 6.57 -1.08 -2.11
C ALA A 85 5.20 -1.54 -1.60
N PHE A 86 4.67 -2.59 -2.21
CA PHE A 86 3.28 -2.97 -1.99
C PHE A 86 3.07 -3.94 -0.83
N CYS A 87 4.13 -4.58 -0.36
CA CYS A 87 4.04 -5.59 0.70
C CYS A 87 4.71 -5.12 1.99
N TYR A 88 4.18 -5.61 3.12
CA TYR A 88 4.78 -5.34 4.43
C TYR A 88 6.16 -5.99 4.52
N PRO A 89 7.23 -5.19 4.78
CA PRO A 89 8.60 -5.70 4.75
C PRO A 89 9.10 -6.32 6.07
N GLY A 90 8.28 -6.31 7.11
CA GLY A 90 8.67 -6.80 8.43
C GLY A 90 9.18 -5.71 9.35
N ARG A 91 9.43 -6.08 10.60
CA ARG A 91 9.98 -5.17 11.61
C ARG A 91 11.50 -5.22 11.63
N ALA A 92 12.11 -4.06 11.81
CA ALA A 92 13.55 -3.97 12.00
C ALA A 92 13.93 -4.40 13.41
N SER A 93 15.16 -4.91 13.60
CA SER A 93 15.68 -5.28 14.92
C SER A 93 15.78 -4.10 15.88
N SER A 94 15.92 -2.88 15.34
CA SER A 94 15.96 -1.64 16.10
C SER A 94 14.59 -1.12 16.54
N GLY A 95 13.50 -1.82 16.20
CA GLY A 95 12.12 -1.35 16.35
C GLY A 95 11.66 -0.64 15.08
N GLY A 96 10.36 -0.40 14.94
CA GLY A 96 9.82 0.16 13.71
C GLY A 96 9.86 -0.85 12.55
N ASP A 97 9.37 -0.43 11.40
CA ASP A 97 9.31 -1.30 10.23
C ASP A 97 10.61 -1.23 9.42
N ASN A 98 10.93 -2.31 8.73
CA ASN A 98 11.98 -2.31 7.72
C ASN A 98 11.63 -1.33 6.60
N PRO A 99 12.64 -0.80 5.87
CA PRO A 99 12.36 0.02 4.70
C PRO A 99 11.68 -0.81 3.60
N PRO A 100 11.01 -0.15 2.64
CA PRO A 100 10.39 -0.86 1.51
C PRO A 100 11.39 -1.76 0.80
N ARG A 101 10.92 -2.92 0.33
CA ARG A 101 11.77 -3.81 -0.45
C ARG A 101 12.25 -3.11 -1.72
N PRO A 102 13.57 -3.13 -2.00
CA PRO A 102 14.12 -2.42 -3.16
C PRO A 102 13.70 -3.00 -4.51
N GLU A 103 13.24 -4.25 -4.53
CA GLU A 103 12.84 -4.91 -5.77
C GLU A 103 11.53 -4.37 -6.34
N CYS A 104 10.65 -3.83 -5.49
CA CYS A 104 9.27 -3.53 -5.86
C CYS A 104 9.14 -2.36 -6.85
N ALA A 105 9.75 -1.22 -6.54
CA ALA A 105 9.60 -0.02 -7.37
C ALA A 105 10.16 -0.20 -8.78
N PRO A 106 11.36 -0.79 -9.00
CA PRO A 106 11.84 -1.04 -10.35
C PRO A 106 10.97 -2.03 -11.14
N LEU A 107 10.35 -2.99 -10.47
CA LEU A 107 9.52 -3.99 -11.12
C LEU A 107 8.19 -3.40 -11.59
N TRP A 108 7.61 -2.50 -10.81
CA TRP A 108 6.27 -1.94 -11.03
C TRP A 108 6.26 -0.42 -11.26
#